data_8a51b2688d310535031e2c279c3087c0
#
_entry.id   8a51b2688d310535031e2c279c3087c0
#
_cell.length_a   1.000
_cell.length_b   1.000
_cell.length_c   1.000
_cell.angle_alpha   90.00
_cell.angle_beta   90.00
_cell.angle_gamma   90.00
#
_symmetry.space_group_name_H-M   'P 1'
#
loop_
_entity.id
_entity.type
_entity.pdbx_description
1 polymer ?
#
loop_
_entity_poly.entity_id
_entity_poly.type
_entity_poly.pdbx_seq_one_letter_code
_entity_poly.pdbx_strand_id
1 'polypeptide(L)'
;MSMPNPKKTAVRVQKVRLYPDSEMKQVLDELCDYRRYCWNEALALWNDMHEQSLILDDRKSRPSEYKVRNELVAEKQDWQYALSARVLQLSVSDLNKAFRNFFDNAQTDWGKPKFKSKKAPRQGFKTDRARIVNGKLLLDRPHESRHKKK
;
A
#
# COMPACT_ATOMS: atom_id res chain seq x y z
N MET A 1 -29.32 11.80 -30.39
CA MET A 1 -27.87 12.05 -30.38
C MET A 1 -27.20 11.05 -29.47
N SER A 2 -26.38 10.17 -30.05
CA SER A 2 -25.58 9.24 -29.29
C SER A 2 -24.43 10.00 -28.64
N MET A 3 -24.24 9.80 -27.32
CA MET A 3 -23.05 10.35 -26.65
C MET A 3 -21.78 9.78 -27.28
N PRO A 4 -20.72 10.61 -27.48
CA PRO A 4 -19.46 10.09 -27.97
C PRO A 4 -18.94 9.04 -26.98
N ASN A 5 -18.61 7.85 -27.50
CA ASN A 5 -17.95 6.78 -26.73
C ASN A 5 -16.74 7.38 -26.02
N PRO A 6 -16.61 7.22 -24.68
CA PRO A 6 -15.40 7.66 -24.01
C PRO A 6 -14.22 6.96 -24.70
N LYS A 7 -13.24 7.75 -25.15
CA LYS A 7 -12.02 7.22 -25.74
C LYS A 7 -11.44 6.22 -24.73
N LYS A 8 -11.43 4.95 -25.08
CA LYS A 8 -10.78 3.92 -24.27
C LYS A 8 -9.31 4.28 -24.18
N THR A 9 -8.87 4.75 -23.02
CA THR A 9 -7.46 5.04 -22.75
C THR A 9 -6.72 3.72 -22.68
N ALA A 10 -5.79 3.48 -23.61
CA ALA A 10 -4.95 2.29 -23.57
C ALA A 10 -3.92 2.44 -22.45
N VAL A 11 -3.91 1.48 -21.52
CA VAL A 11 -2.88 1.40 -20.48
C VAL A 11 -1.78 0.44 -20.95
N ARG A 12 -0.54 0.92 -20.91
CA ARG A 12 0.65 0.11 -21.23
C ARG A 12 1.49 -0.07 -19.98
N VAL A 13 1.94 -1.29 -19.76
CA VAL A 13 2.87 -1.63 -18.70
C VAL A 13 4.24 -1.92 -19.32
N GLN A 14 5.26 -1.24 -18.82
CA GLN A 14 6.65 -1.51 -19.20
C GLN A 14 7.42 -1.98 -17.98
N LYS A 15 8.20 -3.06 -18.17
CA LYS A 15 9.14 -3.53 -17.16
C LYS A 15 10.53 -3.05 -17.55
N VAL A 16 11.14 -2.24 -16.68
CA VAL A 16 12.48 -1.70 -16.90
C VAL A 16 13.38 -2.09 -15.74
N ARG A 17 14.67 -2.30 -16.05
CA ARG A 17 15.68 -2.54 -15.03
C ARG A 17 16.22 -1.20 -14.53
N LEU A 18 16.37 -1.07 -13.21
CA LEU A 18 17.00 0.09 -12.58
C LEU A 18 18.43 -0.24 -12.20
N TYR A 19 19.29 0.77 -12.24
CA TYR A 19 20.71 0.69 -11.84
C TYR A 19 20.97 1.71 -10.72
N PRO A 20 20.46 1.43 -9.50
CA PRO A 20 20.64 2.35 -8.38
C PRO A 20 22.08 2.34 -7.87
N ASP A 21 22.55 3.49 -7.41
CA ASP A 21 23.79 3.56 -6.62
C ASP A 21 23.56 3.01 -5.19
N SER A 22 24.61 3.02 -4.35
CA SER A 22 24.51 2.46 -3.00
C SER A 22 23.51 3.20 -2.11
N GLU A 23 23.42 4.53 -2.21
CA GLU A 23 22.44 5.33 -1.45
C GLU A 23 21.00 5.02 -1.89
N MET A 24 20.78 4.95 -3.20
CA MET A 24 19.45 4.64 -3.73
C MET A 24 19.03 3.20 -3.42
N LYS A 25 19.96 2.24 -3.43
CA LYS A 25 19.66 0.86 -2.98
C LYS A 25 19.14 0.85 -1.56
N GLN A 26 19.76 1.60 -0.65
CA GLN A 26 19.31 1.70 0.72
C GLN A 26 17.92 2.30 0.80
N VAL A 27 17.62 3.37 0.07
CA VAL A 27 16.29 3.98 0.01
C VAL A 27 15.24 2.99 -0.49
N LEU A 28 15.54 2.26 -1.56
CA LEU A 28 14.63 1.27 -2.12
C LEU A 28 14.37 0.11 -1.14
N ASP A 29 15.41 -0.36 -0.46
CA ASP A 29 15.27 -1.41 0.55
C ASP A 29 14.41 -0.95 1.73
N GLU A 30 14.61 0.27 2.21
CA GLU A 30 13.79 0.87 3.28
C GLU A 30 12.32 1.00 2.86
N LEU A 31 12.04 1.38 1.62
CA LEU A 31 10.68 1.47 1.11
C LEU A 31 10.02 0.09 0.97
N CYS A 32 10.79 -0.93 0.55
CA CYS A 32 10.31 -2.31 0.52
C CYS A 32 10.00 -2.83 1.93
N ASP A 33 10.88 -2.56 2.89
CA ASP A 33 10.67 -2.92 4.29
C ASP A 33 9.44 -2.20 4.87
N TYR A 34 9.26 -0.94 4.54
CA TYR A 34 8.10 -0.15 4.98
C TYR A 34 6.79 -0.68 4.39
N ARG A 35 6.79 -1.05 3.12
CA ARG A 35 5.60 -1.66 2.50
C ARG A 35 5.21 -2.96 3.19
N ARG A 36 6.17 -3.81 3.52
CA ARG A 36 5.93 -5.04 4.27
C ARG A 36 5.39 -4.75 5.66
N TYR A 37 5.99 -3.79 6.37
CA TYR A 37 5.53 -3.32 7.67
C TYR A 37 4.08 -2.85 7.60
N CYS A 38 3.75 -1.96 6.66
CA CYS A 38 2.40 -1.43 6.50
C CYS A 38 1.37 -2.53 6.17
N TRP A 39 1.72 -3.46 5.30
CA TRP A 39 0.86 -4.60 5.00
C TRP A 39 0.58 -5.44 6.25
N ASN A 40 1.61 -5.77 7.01
CA ASN A 40 1.47 -6.62 8.20
C ASN A 40 0.68 -5.92 9.30
N GLU A 41 0.94 -4.64 9.55
CA GLU A 41 0.16 -3.84 10.51
C GLU A 41 -1.30 -3.71 10.07
N ALA A 42 -1.54 -3.45 8.81
CA ALA A 42 -2.88 -3.36 8.25
C ALA A 42 -3.64 -4.69 8.36
N LEU A 43 -2.98 -5.80 8.10
CA LEU A 43 -3.58 -7.14 8.21
C LEU A 43 -3.92 -7.48 9.67
N ALA A 44 -3.02 -7.20 10.61
CA ALA A 44 -3.28 -7.42 12.03
C ALA A 44 -4.50 -6.59 12.49
N LEU A 45 -4.54 -5.32 12.12
CA LEU A 45 -5.65 -4.43 12.47
C LEU A 45 -6.96 -4.85 11.81
N TRP A 46 -6.92 -5.29 10.55
CA TRP A 46 -8.08 -5.83 9.84
C TRP A 46 -8.67 -7.03 10.57
N ASN A 47 -7.81 -7.97 10.96
CA ASN A 47 -8.23 -9.16 11.70
C ASN A 47 -8.84 -8.79 13.05
N ASP A 48 -8.25 -7.86 13.80
CA ASP A 48 -8.77 -7.38 15.08
C ASP A 48 -10.15 -6.73 14.92
N MET A 49 -10.32 -5.86 13.94
CA MET A 49 -11.61 -5.22 13.65
C MET A 49 -12.68 -6.26 13.27
N HIS A 50 -12.28 -7.26 12.50
CA HIS A 50 -13.18 -8.35 12.11
C HIS A 50 -13.65 -9.15 13.32
N GLU A 51 -12.73 -9.56 14.19
CA GLU A 51 -13.07 -10.27 15.43
C GLU A 51 -13.98 -9.46 16.33
N GLN A 52 -13.69 -8.18 16.52
CA GLN A 52 -14.53 -7.28 17.31
C GLN A 52 -15.93 -7.15 16.72
N SER A 53 -16.06 -7.06 15.40
CA SER A 53 -17.35 -6.98 14.74
C SER A 53 -18.21 -8.22 14.93
N LEU A 54 -17.57 -9.39 15.04
CA LEU A 54 -18.26 -10.65 15.35
C LEU A 54 -18.74 -10.70 16.80
N ILE A 55 -17.91 -10.26 17.75
CA ILE A 55 -18.24 -10.22 19.18
C ILE A 55 -19.41 -9.25 19.43
N LEU A 56 -19.37 -8.07 18.82
CA LEU A 56 -20.38 -7.04 18.98
C LEU A 56 -21.64 -7.25 18.13
N ASP A 57 -21.59 -8.22 17.20
CA ASP A 57 -22.63 -8.43 16.19
C ASP A 57 -23.05 -7.13 15.47
N ASP A 58 -22.07 -6.31 15.15
CA ASP A 58 -22.26 -4.98 14.56
C ASP A 58 -21.58 -4.87 13.19
N ARG A 59 -22.40 -4.72 12.14
CA ARG A 59 -21.91 -4.53 10.78
C ARG A 59 -21.07 -3.26 10.61
N LYS A 60 -21.36 -2.21 11.37
CA LYS A 60 -20.62 -0.95 11.32
C LYS A 60 -19.18 -1.08 11.83
N SER A 61 -18.94 -2.07 12.71
CA SER A 61 -17.60 -2.37 13.24
C SER A 61 -16.72 -3.18 12.29
N ARG A 62 -17.24 -3.65 11.17
CA ARG A 62 -16.46 -4.42 10.18
C ARG A 62 -15.30 -3.59 9.62
N PRO A 63 -14.16 -4.24 9.36
CA PRO A 63 -13.04 -3.55 8.78
C PRO A 63 -13.34 -3.02 7.37
N SER A 64 -12.71 -1.91 7.02
CA SER A 64 -12.73 -1.33 5.68
C SER A 64 -11.38 -0.68 5.40
N GLU A 65 -11.08 -0.47 4.12
CA GLU A 65 -9.86 0.24 3.71
C GLU A 65 -9.73 1.60 4.41
N TYR A 66 -10.82 2.35 4.45
CA TYR A 66 -10.86 3.68 5.07
C TYR A 66 -10.56 3.63 6.58
N LYS A 67 -11.20 2.73 7.32
CA LYS A 67 -11.00 2.58 8.77
C LYS A 67 -9.58 2.16 9.11
N VAL A 68 -9.07 1.14 8.41
CA VAL A 68 -7.72 0.62 8.64
C VAL A 68 -6.68 1.68 8.31
N ARG A 69 -6.81 2.36 7.18
CA ARG A 69 -5.90 3.44 6.80
C ARG A 69 -5.89 4.57 7.82
N ASN A 70 -7.05 5.04 8.25
CA ASN A 70 -7.14 6.13 9.21
C ASN A 70 -6.53 5.78 10.55
N GLU A 71 -6.73 4.57 11.03
CA GLU A 71 -6.14 4.10 12.28
C GLU A 71 -4.61 4.03 12.17
N LEU A 72 -4.08 3.46 11.09
CA LEU A 72 -2.64 3.40 10.87
C LEU A 72 -2.01 4.79 10.76
N VAL A 73 -2.69 5.75 10.14
CA VAL A 73 -2.21 7.13 10.04
C VAL A 73 -2.24 7.81 11.41
N ALA A 74 -3.26 7.56 12.22
CA ALA A 74 -3.36 8.12 13.57
C ALA A 74 -2.26 7.60 14.51
N GLU A 75 -1.84 6.35 14.31
CA GLU A 75 -0.81 5.69 15.12
C GLU A 75 0.61 5.82 14.57
N LYS A 76 0.81 6.62 13.53
CA LYS A 76 2.15 6.80 12.93
C LYS A 76 3.17 7.28 13.96
N GLN A 77 4.32 6.61 13.95
CA GLN A 77 5.49 6.99 14.73
C GLN A 77 6.40 7.93 13.93
N ASP A 78 7.30 8.63 14.62
CA ASP A 78 8.15 9.64 14.01
C ASP A 78 8.98 9.10 12.83
N TRP A 79 9.53 7.89 12.93
CA TRP A 79 10.33 7.30 11.87
C TRP A 79 9.53 7.07 10.57
N GLN A 80 8.22 6.87 10.67
CA GLN A 80 7.37 6.62 9.51
C GLN A 80 7.20 7.87 8.64
N TYR A 81 7.36 9.04 9.21
CA TYR A 81 7.23 10.29 8.46
C TYR A 81 8.44 10.61 7.58
N ALA A 82 9.57 9.93 7.80
CA ALA A 82 10.70 9.96 6.89
C ALA A 82 10.47 9.17 5.61
N LEU A 83 9.38 8.41 5.53
CA LEU A 83 9.04 7.53 4.41
C LEU A 83 7.78 8.03 3.68
N SER A 84 7.61 7.63 2.43
CA SER A 84 6.47 8.07 1.61
C SER A 84 5.13 7.62 2.18
N ALA A 85 4.23 8.55 2.41
CA ALA A 85 2.87 8.28 2.86
C ALA A 85 2.08 7.43 1.84
N ARG A 86 2.41 7.53 0.56
CA ARG A 86 1.75 6.75 -0.48
C ARG A 86 2.02 5.26 -0.37
N VAL A 87 3.20 4.86 0.12
CA VAL A 87 3.53 3.45 0.37
C VAL A 87 2.57 2.84 1.38
N LEU A 88 2.27 3.54 2.48
CA LEU A 88 1.27 3.10 3.45
C LEU A 88 -0.12 3.01 2.82
N GLN A 89 -0.57 4.05 2.16
CA GLN A 89 -1.91 4.13 1.56
C GLN A 89 -2.13 3.03 0.52
N LEU A 90 -1.15 2.81 -0.35
CA LEU A 90 -1.24 1.77 -1.38
C LEU A 90 -1.10 0.36 -0.81
N SER A 91 -0.37 0.17 0.28
CA SER A 91 -0.31 -1.12 1.00
C SER A 91 -1.68 -1.51 1.57
N VAL A 92 -2.39 -0.56 2.16
CA VAL A 92 -3.76 -0.79 2.67
C VAL A 92 -4.74 -1.05 1.52
N SER A 93 -4.61 -0.31 0.44
CA SER A 93 -5.42 -0.53 -0.78
C SER A 93 -5.21 -1.92 -1.37
N ASP A 94 -3.96 -2.39 -1.44
CA ASP A 94 -3.63 -3.73 -1.91
C ASP A 94 -4.21 -4.81 -0.99
N LEU A 95 -4.16 -4.60 0.32
CA LEU A 95 -4.78 -5.51 1.29
C LEU A 95 -6.29 -5.60 1.10
N ASN A 96 -6.95 -4.46 0.91
CA ASN A 96 -8.38 -4.41 0.64
C ASN A 96 -8.75 -5.20 -0.63
N LYS A 97 -7.96 -5.03 -1.69
CA LYS A 97 -8.13 -5.81 -2.93
C LYS A 97 -7.93 -7.30 -2.70
N ALA A 98 -6.93 -7.68 -1.91
CA ALA A 98 -6.66 -9.08 -1.60
C ALA A 98 -7.81 -9.72 -0.82
N PHE A 99 -8.40 -9.04 0.15
CA PHE A 99 -9.60 -9.51 0.85
C PHE A 99 -10.81 -9.58 -0.07
N ARG A 100 -11.00 -8.56 -0.89
CA ARG A 100 -12.11 -8.54 -1.86
C ARG A 100 -12.03 -9.73 -2.82
N ASN A 101 -10.84 -10.02 -3.36
CA ASN A 101 -10.62 -11.16 -4.22
C ASN A 101 -10.86 -12.50 -3.50
N PHE A 102 -10.48 -12.60 -2.24
CA PHE A 102 -10.73 -13.77 -1.41
C PHE A 102 -12.23 -14.00 -1.19
N PHE A 103 -13.00 -12.95 -0.90
CA PHE A 103 -14.45 -13.07 -0.65
C PHE A 103 -15.26 -13.29 -1.93
N ASP A 104 -14.84 -12.73 -3.05
CA ASP A 104 -15.58 -12.84 -4.32
C ASP A 104 -15.50 -14.23 -4.96
N ASN A 105 -14.60 -15.09 -4.47
CA ASN A 105 -14.40 -16.45 -5.00
C ASN A 105 -14.31 -16.54 -6.53
N ALA A 106 -13.98 -15.45 -7.20
CA ALA A 106 -13.90 -15.38 -8.66
C ALA A 106 -12.78 -16.28 -9.22
N GLN A 107 -11.80 -16.61 -8.38
CA GLN A 107 -10.72 -17.54 -8.70
C GLN A 107 -10.47 -18.44 -7.48
N THR A 108 -10.52 -19.75 -7.68
CA THR A 108 -10.38 -20.78 -6.63
C THR A 108 -9.01 -20.77 -5.94
N ASP A 109 -8.00 -20.13 -6.55
CA ASP A 109 -6.61 -20.12 -6.06
C ASP A 109 -6.30 -18.94 -5.13
N TRP A 110 -7.26 -18.05 -4.89
CA TRP A 110 -7.06 -16.87 -4.04
C TRP A 110 -7.34 -17.21 -2.57
N GLY A 111 -6.26 -17.44 -1.84
CA GLY A 111 -6.34 -17.66 -0.40
C GLY A 111 -6.54 -16.38 0.41
N LYS A 112 -6.84 -16.57 1.70
CA LYS A 112 -6.90 -15.47 2.66
C LYS A 112 -5.55 -14.74 2.72
N PRO A 113 -5.53 -13.39 2.78
CA PRO A 113 -4.29 -12.62 2.88
C PRO A 113 -3.44 -13.09 4.07
N LYS A 114 -2.14 -13.21 3.84
CA LYS A 114 -1.15 -13.68 4.81
C LYS A 114 -0.14 -12.58 5.12
N PHE A 115 0.48 -12.69 6.30
CA PHE A 115 1.61 -11.84 6.65
C PHE A 115 2.78 -12.05 5.69
N LYS A 116 3.50 -10.97 5.40
CA LYS A 116 4.66 -10.98 4.51
C LYS A 116 5.94 -11.13 5.32
N SER A 117 6.83 -11.99 4.82
CA SER A 117 8.13 -12.26 5.43
C SER A 117 9.25 -11.50 4.72
N LYS A 118 10.26 -11.09 5.46
CA LYS A 118 11.52 -10.54 4.92
C LYS A 118 12.27 -11.56 4.06
N LYS A 119 12.09 -12.85 4.33
CA LYS A 119 12.72 -13.94 3.57
C LYS A 119 12.06 -14.24 2.23
N ALA A 120 10.91 -13.62 1.93
CA ALA A 120 10.24 -13.82 0.65
C ALA A 120 11.16 -13.39 -0.51
N PRO A 121 11.23 -14.18 -1.60
CA PRO A 121 12.17 -13.93 -2.69
C PRO A 121 11.88 -12.64 -3.46
N ARG A 122 10.64 -12.15 -3.41
CA ARG A 122 10.24 -10.90 -4.05
C ARG A 122 9.88 -9.87 -3.00
N GLN A 123 10.61 -8.77 -3.01
CA GLN A 123 10.33 -7.58 -2.23
C GLN A 123 9.98 -6.44 -3.18
N GLY A 124 9.06 -5.58 -2.80
CA GLY A 124 8.67 -4.47 -3.64
C GLY A 124 7.76 -3.49 -2.90
N PHE A 125 7.53 -2.36 -3.51
CA PHE A 125 6.56 -1.37 -3.06
C PHE A 125 5.89 -0.72 -4.26
N LYS A 126 4.79 -0.04 -4.02
CA LYS A 126 4.06 0.72 -5.02
C LYS A 126 4.06 2.19 -4.67
N THR A 127 4.17 3.02 -5.69
CA THR A 127 3.94 4.45 -5.58
C THR A 127 3.34 4.98 -6.88
N ASP A 128 2.48 5.97 -6.79
CA ASP A 128 1.91 6.70 -7.92
C ASP A 128 2.52 8.09 -8.06
N ARG A 129 3.50 8.43 -7.23
CA ARG A 129 4.20 9.71 -7.23
C ARG A 129 5.60 9.66 -7.85
N ALA A 130 5.97 8.55 -8.46
CA ALA A 130 7.20 8.45 -9.21
C ALA A 130 7.06 9.10 -10.59
N ARG A 131 8.14 9.69 -11.08
CA ARG A 131 8.20 10.29 -12.41
C ARG A 131 9.54 10.00 -13.06
N ILE A 132 9.57 10.05 -14.38
CA ILE A 132 10.79 9.88 -15.16
C ILE A 132 11.18 11.22 -15.74
N VAL A 133 12.40 11.68 -15.43
CA VAL A 133 12.95 12.94 -15.93
C VAL A 133 14.38 12.68 -16.40
N ASN A 134 14.68 13.04 -17.66
CA ASN A 134 16.02 12.88 -18.26
C ASN A 134 16.60 11.46 -18.09
N GLY A 135 15.77 10.43 -18.31
CA GLY A 135 16.18 9.03 -18.18
C GLY A 135 16.36 8.54 -16.74
N LYS A 136 16.00 9.33 -15.74
CA LYS A 136 16.10 8.98 -14.33
C LYS A 136 14.73 8.84 -13.70
N LEU A 137 14.57 7.82 -12.86
CA LEU A 137 13.38 7.66 -12.02
C LEU A 137 13.53 8.52 -10.77
N LEU A 138 12.56 9.41 -10.56
CA LEU A 138 12.47 10.25 -9.37
C LEU A 138 11.34 9.77 -8.48
N LEU A 139 11.65 9.58 -7.21
CA LEU A 139 10.68 9.26 -6.17
C LEU A 139 10.29 10.54 -5.42
N ASP A 140 9.08 10.55 -4.83
CA ASP A 140 8.64 11.65 -4.00
C ASP A 140 9.47 11.73 -2.71
N ARG A 141 9.72 12.95 -2.26
CA ARG A 141 10.36 13.19 -0.96
C ARG A 141 9.28 13.37 0.11
N PRO A 142 9.43 12.72 1.26
CA PRO A 142 8.55 12.99 2.40
C PRO A 142 8.68 14.46 2.83
N HIS A 143 7.57 15.08 3.16
CA HIS A 143 7.59 16.44 3.68
C HIS A 143 7.97 16.44 5.16
N GLU A 144 9.22 16.73 5.47
CA GLU A 144 9.69 16.89 6.86
C GLU A 144 9.01 18.04 7.62
N SER A 145 8.46 19.01 6.90
CA SER A 145 7.94 20.24 7.49
C SER A 145 6.65 20.09 8.29
N ARG A 146 5.94 19.00 8.15
CA ARG A 146 4.66 18.81 8.86
C ARG A 146 4.81 18.36 10.31
N HIS A 147 6.02 17.95 10.73
CA HIS A 147 6.27 17.46 12.09
C HIS A 147 6.81 18.50 13.04
N LYS A 148 7.41 19.56 12.54
CA LYS A 148 8.00 20.62 13.39
C LYS A 148 6.99 21.61 13.95
N LYS A 149 5.69 21.36 13.78
CA LYS A 149 4.61 22.21 14.31
C LYS A 149 3.90 21.59 15.51
N LYS A 150 4.65 20.92 16.35
CA LYS A 150 4.16 20.61 17.70
C LYS A 150 5.09 21.22 18.72
#